data_33efbe8a6fda1664069458933dbd6318
#
_entry.id   33efbe8a6fda1664069458933dbd6318
#
_cell.length_a   1.000
_cell.length_b   1.000
_cell.length_c   1.000
_cell.angle_alpha   90.00
_cell.angle_beta   90.00
_cell.angle_gamma   90.00
#
_symmetry.space_group_name_H-M   'P 1'
#
loop_
_entity.id
_entity.type
_entity.pdbx_description
1 polymer ?
#
loop_
_entity_poly.entity_id
_entity_poly.type
_entity_poly.pdbx_seq_one_letter_code
_entity_poly.pdbx_strand_id
1 'polypeptide(L)'
;MYAQRISVGDLQNTRGAYDGSKAYARTKRGQVILTELWAGALAPRGIVVHAMHPGWADTPGVSTSLPRFYRLTKPLLRSPAQGADTIVWLCAADEAGRSTGKFWHDRTPRPTHRFAKTRETAEEREALWSELCRYSGWSGTLESLADDRQAKLT
;
A
#
# COMPACT_ATOMS: atom_id res chain seq x y z
N MET A 1 1.87 -8.42 -4.20
CA MET A 1 2.86 -7.89 -3.25
C MET A 1 3.61 -8.96 -2.45
N TYR A 2 2.95 -10.03 -2.00
CA TYR A 2 3.58 -11.06 -1.13
C TYR A 2 4.77 -11.81 -1.74
N ALA A 3 4.83 -11.93 -3.07
CA ALA A 3 5.87 -12.68 -3.77
C ALA A 3 7.06 -11.83 -4.24
N GLN A 4 6.97 -10.51 -4.11
CA GLN A 4 7.99 -9.58 -4.58
C GLN A 4 8.58 -8.78 -3.43
N ARG A 5 9.91 -8.64 -3.42
CA ARG A 5 10.63 -7.68 -2.60
C ARG A 5 10.58 -6.30 -3.28
N ILE A 6 10.68 -5.24 -2.49
CA ILE A 6 10.86 -3.89 -3.04
C ILE A 6 12.20 -3.81 -3.81
N SER A 7 12.26 -2.99 -4.84
CA SER A 7 13.48 -2.73 -5.60
C SER A 7 13.72 -1.23 -5.63
N VAL A 8 14.31 -0.71 -4.57
CA VAL A 8 14.48 0.75 -4.40
C VAL A 8 15.34 1.34 -5.51
N GLY A 9 16.40 0.63 -5.94
CA GLY A 9 17.26 1.08 -7.04
C GLY A 9 16.63 1.05 -8.43
N ASP A 10 15.36 0.59 -8.56
CA ASP A 10 14.64 0.51 -9.83
C ASP A 10 13.11 0.62 -9.61
N LEU A 11 12.68 1.69 -8.94
CA LEU A 11 11.25 1.93 -8.68
C LEU A 11 10.45 2.14 -9.97
N GLN A 12 11.08 2.65 -11.02
CA GLN A 12 10.45 2.87 -12.33
C GLN A 12 10.41 1.61 -13.19
N ASN A 13 10.99 0.50 -12.74
CA ASN A 13 11.07 -0.77 -13.47
C ASN A 13 11.65 -0.60 -14.88
N THR A 14 12.75 0.15 -15.01
CA THR A 14 13.43 0.44 -16.27
C THR A 14 14.56 -0.53 -16.59
N ARG A 15 14.99 -1.36 -15.62
CA ARG A 15 16.10 -2.29 -15.79
C ARG A 15 15.60 -3.63 -16.32
N GLY A 16 16.11 -4.03 -17.49
CA GLY A 16 15.77 -5.30 -18.14
C GLY A 16 14.42 -5.30 -18.85
N ALA A 17 13.91 -6.48 -19.18
CA ALA A 17 12.60 -6.62 -19.82
C ALA A 17 11.47 -6.25 -18.86
N TYR A 18 10.54 -5.43 -19.32
CA TYR A 18 9.40 -5.00 -18.52
C TYR A 18 8.43 -6.17 -18.25
N ASP A 19 8.12 -6.37 -16.99
CA ASP A 19 7.10 -7.31 -16.51
C ASP A 19 6.06 -6.55 -15.67
N GLY A 20 4.89 -6.32 -16.24
CA GLY A 20 3.82 -5.56 -15.63
C GLY A 20 3.30 -6.18 -14.32
N SER A 21 3.29 -7.52 -14.21
CA SER A 21 2.86 -8.20 -12.97
C SER A 21 3.87 -7.98 -11.84
N LYS A 22 5.16 -8.03 -12.16
CA LYS A 22 6.23 -7.76 -11.21
C LYS A 22 6.24 -6.29 -10.79
N ALA A 23 6.12 -5.37 -11.75
CA ALA A 23 6.03 -3.94 -11.50
C ALA A 23 4.85 -3.60 -10.59
N TYR A 24 3.66 -4.12 -10.90
CA TYR A 24 2.47 -3.97 -10.06
C TYR A 24 2.69 -4.50 -8.63
N ALA A 25 3.24 -5.71 -8.50
CA ALA A 25 3.46 -6.30 -7.18
C ALA A 25 4.46 -5.52 -6.33
N ARG A 26 5.53 -4.98 -6.95
CA ARG A 26 6.52 -4.10 -6.29
C ARG A 26 5.90 -2.78 -5.87
N THR A 27 5.10 -2.14 -6.73
CA THR A 27 4.39 -0.89 -6.41
C THR A 27 3.44 -1.09 -5.24
N LYS A 28 2.66 -2.19 -5.23
CA LYS A 28 1.78 -2.52 -4.10
C LYS A 28 2.55 -2.81 -2.81
N ARG A 29 3.75 -3.39 -2.90
CA ARG A 29 4.64 -3.53 -1.75
C ARG A 29 5.08 -2.16 -1.22
N GLY A 30 5.51 -1.25 -2.08
CA GLY A 30 5.89 0.11 -1.72
C GLY A 30 4.75 0.87 -1.01
N GLN A 31 3.51 0.74 -1.49
CA GLN A 31 2.34 1.36 -0.84
C GLN A 31 2.12 0.86 0.59
N VAL A 32 2.32 -0.43 0.85
CA VAL A 32 2.20 -0.99 2.22
C VAL A 32 3.32 -0.46 3.12
N ILE A 33 4.56 -0.41 2.62
CA ILE A 33 5.69 0.16 3.38
C ILE A 33 5.42 1.63 3.72
N LEU A 34 4.94 2.43 2.77
CA LEU A 34 4.56 3.84 3.00
C LEU A 34 3.46 3.97 4.04
N THR A 35 2.45 3.10 4.01
CA THR A 35 1.39 3.08 5.01
C THR A 35 1.97 2.90 6.43
N GLU A 36 2.92 1.99 6.59
CA GLU A 36 3.57 1.74 7.87
C GLU A 36 4.46 2.92 8.31
N LEU A 37 5.20 3.55 7.37
CA LEU A 37 6.00 4.74 7.64
C LEU A 37 5.15 5.93 8.07
N TRP A 38 4.09 6.24 7.32
CA TRP A 38 3.15 7.30 7.67
C TRP A 38 2.41 7.03 8.97
N ALA A 39 2.04 5.78 9.22
CA ALA A 39 1.40 5.40 10.47
C ALA A 39 2.26 5.74 11.68
N GLY A 40 3.57 5.45 11.63
CA GLY A 40 4.52 5.82 12.67
C GLY A 40 4.68 7.33 12.81
N ALA A 41 4.88 8.03 11.68
CA ALA A 41 5.14 9.47 11.68
C ALA A 41 3.92 10.30 12.12
N LEU A 42 2.70 9.86 11.79
CA LEU A 42 1.47 10.62 12.03
C LEU A 42 0.74 10.21 13.32
N ALA A 43 1.15 9.12 13.97
CA ALA A 43 0.57 8.67 15.24
C ALA A 43 0.57 9.76 16.34
N PRO A 44 1.64 10.58 16.53
CA PRO A 44 1.65 11.66 17.51
C PRO A 44 0.57 12.72 17.28
N ARG A 45 0.06 12.84 16.05
CA ARG A 45 -1.03 13.74 15.66
C ARG A 45 -2.41 13.11 15.79
N GLY A 46 -2.51 11.89 16.27
CA GLY A 46 -3.77 11.14 16.33
C GLY A 46 -4.32 10.71 14.98
N ILE A 47 -3.48 10.71 13.93
CA ILE A 47 -3.89 10.30 12.58
C ILE A 47 -3.65 8.82 12.40
N VAL A 48 -4.71 8.11 12.03
CA VAL A 48 -4.69 6.67 11.75
C VAL A 48 -4.49 6.43 10.26
N VAL A 49 -3.52 5.57 9.92
CA VAL A 49 -3.20 5.22 8.52
C VAL A 49 -3.23 3.72 8.35
N HIS A 50 -4.03 3.24 7.40
CA HIS A 50 -4.15 1.81 7.10
C HIS A 50 -4.05 1.54 5.60
N ALA A 51 -3.63 0.35 5.24
CA ALA A 51 -3.78 -0.21 3.90
C ALA A 51 -4.80 -1.34 3.91
N MET A 52 -5.47 -1.58 2.77
CA MET A 52 -6.38 -2.71 2.64
C MET A 52 -6.29 -3.38 1.27
N HIS A 53 -6.78 -4.60 1.20
CA HIS A 53 -6.97 -5.34 -0.05
C HIS A 53 -8.47 -5.64 -0.23
N PRO A 54 -9.08 -5.25 -1.35
CA PRO A 54 -10.52 -5.43 -1.58
C PRO A 54 -10.92 -6.88 -1.91
N GLY A 55 -9.96 -7.80 -2.03
CA GLY A 55 -10.19 -9.09 -2.67
C GLY A 55 -10.23 -8.94 -4.20
N TRP A 56 -10.70 -9.98 -4.87
CA TRP A 56 -10.91 -9.97 -6.31
C TRP A 56 -12.36 -9.49 -6.60
N ALA A 57 -12.49 -8.23 -6.97
CA ALA A 57 -13.79 -7.62 -7.28
C ALA A 57 -13.99 -7.50 -8.80
N ASP A 58 -15.23 -7.68 -9.24
CA ASP A 58 -15.65 -7.50 -10.63
C ASP A 58 -15.62 -6.01 -10.98
N THR A 59 -14.50 -5.61 -11.58
CA THR A 59 -14.26 -4.23 -11.99
C THR A 59 -13.69 -4.17 -13.40
N PRO A 60 -13.89 -3.04 -14.12
CA PRO A 60 -13.28 -2.85 -15.44
C PRO A 60 -11.77 -3.08 -15.43
N GLY A 61 -11.06 -2.69 -14.37
CA GLY A 61 -9.62 -2.91 -14.23
C GLY A 61 -9.24 -4.39 -14.27
N VAL A 62 -10.00 -5.26 -13.61
CA VAL A 62 -9.73 -6.72 -13.62
C VAL A 62 -10.06 -7.32 -14.98
N SER A 63 -11.19 -6.97 -15.57
CA SER A 63 -11.62 -7.52 -16.88
C SER A 63 -10.65 -7.12 -18.01
N THR A 64 -10.13 -5.89 -17.97
CA THR A 64 -9.20 -5.37 -19.00
C THR A 64 -7.79 -5.88 -18.81
N SER A 65 -7.26 -5.86 -17.57
CA SER A 65 -5.86 -6.23 -17.31
C SER A 65 -5.62 -7.74 -17.28
N LEU A 66 -6.65 -8.53 -16.93
CA LEU A 66 -6.55 -9.98 -16.75
C LEU A 66 -7.71 -10.72 -17.43
N PRO A 67 -7.93 -10.60 -18.77
CA PRO A 67 -9.14 -11.07 -19.44
C PRO A 67 -9.36 -12.59 -19.35
N ARG A 68 -8.29 -13.38 -19.38
CA ARG A 68 -8.38 -14.84 -19.23
C ARG A 68 -8.78 -15.24 -17.81
N PHE A 69 -8.13 -14.63 -16.81
CA PHE A 69 -8.47 -14.82 -15.41
C PHE A 69 -9.91 -14.41 -15.13
N TYR A 70 -10.30 -13.23 -15.58
CA TYR A 70 -11.66 -12.70 -15.43
C TYR A 70 -12.71 -13.68 -15.96
N ARG A 71 -12.54 -14.19 -17.19
CA ARG A 71 -13.47 -15.13 -17.82
C ARG A 71 -13.67 -16.41 -17.02
N LEU A 72 -12.58 -16.93 -16.42
CA LEU A 72 -12.65 -18.16 -15.62
C LEU A 72 -13.20 -17.94 -14.21
N THR A 73 -12.95 -16.77 -13.63
CA THR A 73 -13.25 -16.51 -12.21
C THR A 73 -14.43 -15.59 -11.98
N LYS A 74 -15.06 -15.05 -13.05
CA LYS A 74 -16.18 -14.10 -12.97
C LYS A 74 -17.26 -14.50 -11.96
N PRO A 75 -17.73 -15.74 -11.91
CA PRO A 75 -18.77 -16.15 -10.96
C PRO A 75 -18.33 -16.10 -9.49
N LEU A 76 -17.01 -16.09 -9.25
CA LEU A 76 -16.39 -16.09 -7.91
C LEU A 76 -15.92 -14.69 -7.51
N LEU A 77 -15.96 -13.71 -8.40
CA LEU A 77 -15.58 -12.34 -8.10
C LEU A 77 -16.61 -11.67 -7.19
N ARG A 78 -16.10 -10.84 -6.31
CA ARG A 78 -16.95 -10.00 -5.45
C ARG A 78 -17.60 -8.90 -6.26
N SER A 79 -18.76 -8.43 -5.84
CA SER A 79 -19.31 -7.18 -6.37
C SER A 79 -18.41 -5.99 -5.98
N PRO A 80 -18.46 -4.87 -6.71
CA PRO A 80 -17.75 -3.64 -6.31
C PRO A 80 -18.08 -3.18 -4.88
N ALA A 81 -19.35 -3.31 -4.45
CA ALA A 81 -19.78 -3.00 -3.10
C ALA A 81 -19.10 -3.89 -2.04
N GLN A 82 -19.01 -5.20 -2.30
CA GLN A 82 -18.27 -6.11 -1.42
C GLN A 82 -16.77 -5.83 -1.39
N GLY A 83 -16.19 -5.37 -2.51
CA GLY A 83 -14.79 -4.92 -2.57
C GLY A 83 -14.55 -3.64 -1.76
N ALA A 84 -15.52 -2.74 -1.73
CA ALA A 84 -15.47 -1.49 -0.98
C ALA A 84 -15.74 -1.64 0.52
N ASP A 85 -16.35 -2.74 0.95
CA ASP A 85 -16.81 -2.94 2.34
C ASP A 85 -15.74 -2.65 3.39
N THR A 86 -14.56 -3.22 3.22
CA THR A 86 -13.47 -3.05 4.21
C THR A 86 -12.97 -1.60 4.28
N ILE A 87 -12.89 -0.87 3.16
CA ILE A 87 -12.42 0.53 3.19
C ILE A 87 -13.46 1.44 3.83
N VAL A 88 -14.75 1.23 3.57
CA VAL A 88 -15.83 1.97 4.23
C VAL A 88 -15.83 1.70 5.73
N TRP A 89 -15.68 0.44 6.13
CA TRP A 89 -15.58 0.05 7.54
C TRP A 89 -14.36 0.70 8.21
N LEU A 90 -13.19 0.75 7.55
CA LEU A 90 -11.98 1.40 8.08
C LEU A 90 -12.18 2.90 8.34
N CYS A 91 -13.05 3.57 7.58
CA CYS A 91 -13.34 4.99 7.76
C CYS A 91 -14.36 5.27 8.88
N ALA A 92 -15.15 4.28 9.28
CA ALA A 92 -16.32 4.49 10.15
C ALA A 92 -16.29 3.70 11.47
N ALA A 93 -15.54 2.60 11.56
CA ALA A 93 -15.55 1.73 12.71
C ALA A 93 -14.55 2.17 13.79
N ASP A 94 -15.00 2.20 15.04
CA ASP A 94 -14.15 2.53 16.20
C ASP A 94 -12.98 1.56 16.36
N GLU A 95 -13.16 0.28 16.00
CA GLU A 95 -12.11 -0.73 16.07
C GLU A 95 -10.93 -0.39 15.14
N ALA A 96 -11.21 0.17 13.97
CA ALA A 96 -10.17 0.61 13.03
C ALA A 96 -9.34 1.75 13.64
N GLY A 97 -9.99 2.69 14.35
CA GLY A 97 -9.35 3.81 15.02
C GLY A 97 -8.42 3.43 16.18
N ARG A 98 -8.55 2.21 16.73
CA ARG A 98 -7.74 1.74 17.87
C ARG A 98 -6.33 1.27 17.48
N SER A 99 -6.01 1.26 16.21
CA SER A 99 -4.69 0.84 15.70
C SER A 99 -4.28 1.67 14.50
N THR A 100 -3.00 1.62 14.12
CA THR A 100 -2.49 2.26 12.92
C THR A 100 -1.46 1.35 12.24
N GLY A 101 -1.11 1.57 10.98
CA GLY A 101 -0.09 0.82 10.26
C GLY A 101 -0.49 -0.61 9.88
N LYS A 102 -1.76 -0.97 9.96
CA LYS A 102 -2.21 -2.33 9.65
C LYS A 102 -2.58 -2.49 8.17
N PHE A 103 -2.44 -3.72 7.69
CA PHE A 103 -2.93 -4.15 6.40
C PHE A 103 -4.17 -5.04 6.60
N TRP A 104 -5.28 -4.65 5.98
CA TRP A 104 -6.59 -5.25 6.22
C TRP A 104 -7.12 -6.00 5.00
N HIS A 105 -7.84 -7.08 5.26
CA HIS A 105 -8.63 -7.81 4.27
C HIS A 105 -9.83 -8.43 4.99
N ASP A 106 -11.03 -8.16 4.50
CA ASP A 106 -12.30 -8.60 5.12
C ASP A 106 -12.39 -8.20 6.59
N ARG A 107 -12.18 -6.90 6.87
CA ARG A 107 -12.21 -6.31 8.22
C ARG A 107 -11.28 -7.01 9.24
N THR A 108 -10.29 -7.76 8.75
CA THR A 108 -9.35 -8.51 9.59
C THR A 108 -7.91 -8.11 9.24
N PRO A 109 -7.07 -7.81 10.25
CA PRO A 109 -5.66 -7.54 10.02
C PRO A 109 -4.96 -8.75 9.41
N ARG A 110 -4.11 -8.50 8.42
CA ARG A 110 -3.34 -9.54 7.73
C ARG A 110 -1.85 -9.22 7.78
N PRO A 111 -0.98 -10.25 7.85
CA PRO A 111 0.45 -10.05 7.72
C PRO A 111 0.79 -9.38 6.39
N THR A 112 1.73 -8.44 6.41
CA THR A 112 2.22 -7.79 5.20
C THR A 112 3.24 -8.64 4.44
N HIS A 113 3.82 -9.65 5.09
CA HIS A 113 4.77 -10.60 4.52
C HIS A 113 4.32 -12.05 4.74
N ARG A 114 4.45 -12.88 3.72
CA ARG A 114 4.29 -14.35 3.82
C ARG A 114 5.63 -15.07 3.81
N PHE A 115 6.64 -14.48 3.20
CA PHE A 115 7.97 -15.08 3.06
C PHE A 115 9.02 -14.12 3.63
N ALA A 116 9.91 -14.63 4.49
CA ALA A 116 10.98 -13.83 5.10
C ALA A 116 11.86 -13.13 4.05
N LYS A 117 12.14 -13.80 2.92
CA LYS A 117 12.94 -13.24 1.82
C LYS A 117 12.33 -12.00 1.14
N THR A 118 11.05 -11.70 1.40
CA THR A 118 10.39 -10.51 0.83
C THR A 118 10.35 -9.33 1.80
N ARG A 119 10.87 -9.51 3.02
CA ARG A 119 10.98 -8.43 4.00
C ARG A 119 12.04 -7.44 3.56
N GLU A 120 11.70 -6.19 3.60
CA GLU A 120 12.63 -5.08 3.46
C GLU A 120 13.43 -4.85 4.75
N THR A 121 14.63 -4.30 4.61
CA THR A 121 15.44 -3.83 5.73
C THR A 121 15.06 -2.39 6.11
N ALA A 122 15.58 -1.89 7.23
CA ALA A 122 15.39 -0.50 7.63
C ALA A 122 15.97 0.46 6.57
N GLU A 123 17.15 0.14 6.05
CA GLU A 123 17.84 0.92 5.01
C GLU A 123 17.03 0.96 3.70
N GLU A 124 16.39 -0.14 3.33
CA GLU A 124 15.51 -0.17 2.15
C GLU A 124 14.24 0.68 2.35
N ARG A 125 13.70 0.74 3.56
CA ARG A 125 12.55 1.59 3.89
C ARG A 125 12.92 3.07 3.82
N GLU A 126 14.07 3.44 4.38
CA GLU A 126 14.61 4.80 4.32
C GLU A 126 14.93 5.23 2.87
N ALA A 127 15.57 4.36 2.11
CA ALA A 127 15.89 4.60 0.71
C ALA A 127 14.61 4.72 -0.15
N LEU A 128 13.56 3.93 0.12
CA LEU A 128 12.26 4.09 -0.54
C LEU A 128 11.67 5.47 -0.26
N TRP A 129 11.68 5.90 1.01
CA TRP A 129 11.18 7.22 1.40
C TRP A 129 11.94 8.33 0.67
N SER A 130 13.28 8.31 0.71
CA SER A 130 14.13 9.30 0.05
C SER A 130 13.89 9.39 -1.45
N GLU A 131 13.78 8.24 -2.14
CA GLU A 131 13.47 8.21 -3.57
C GLU A 131 12.10 8.79 -3.89
N LEU A 132 11.09 8.51 -3.07
CA LEU A 132 9.75 9.05 -3.28
C LEU A 132 9.68 10.54 -3.01
N CYS A 133 10.39 11.05 -2.00
CA CYS A 133 10.56 12.48 -1.79
C CYS A 133 11.22 13.14 -3.01
N ARG A 134 12.27 12.54 -3.53
CA ARG A 134 12.96 13.03 -4.75
C ARG A 134 12.02 13.07 -5.96
N TYR A 135 11.20 12.04 -6.19
CA TYR A 135 10.25 12.00 -7.31
C TYR A 135 9.09 12.98 -7.15
N SER A 136 8.61 13.18 -5.92
CA SER A 136 7.49 14.10 -5.65
C SER A 136 7.91 15.57 -5.53
N GLY A 137 9.23 15.85 -5.39
CA GLY A 137 9.73 17.18 -5.07
C GLY A 137 9.49 17.60 -3.61
N TRP A 138 9.02 16.68 -2.75
CA TRP A 138 8.80 16.97 -1.34
C TRP A 138 10.12 16.93 -0.55
N SER A 139 10.40 18.01 0.19
CA SER A 139 11.67 18.22 0.91
C SER A 139 11.59 17.94 2.41
N GLY A 140 10.43 17.54 2.93
CA GLY A 140 10.27 17.22 4.35
C GLY A 140 10.85 15.86 4.75
N THR A 141 10.91 15.60 6.05
CA THR A 141 11.29 14.30 6.61
C THR A 141 10.07 13.58 7.20
N LEU A 142 10.19 12.29 7.52
CA LEU A 142 9.13 11.57 8.23
C LEU A 142 8.81 12.21 9.59
N GLU A 143 9.85 12.70 10.29
CA GLU A 143 9.70 13.40 11.58
C GLU A 143 8.96 14.72 11.41
N SER A 144 9.17 15.43 10.28
CA SER A 144 8.47 16.70 10.02
C SER A 144 6.95 16.51 9.82
N LEU A 145 6.49 15.32 9.48
CA LEU A 145 5.06 15.00 9.40
C LEU A 145 4.38 15.00 10.78
N ALA A 146 5.15 14.81 11.85
CA ALA A 146 4.63 14.87 13.22
C ALA A 146 4.44 16.33 13.70
N ASP A 147 5.07 17.33 13.05
CA ASP A 147 5.04 18.73 13.46
C ASP A 147 3.98 19.53 12.68
N ASP A 148 2.97 20.03 13.40
CA ASP A 148 1.89 20.84 12.81
C ASP A 148 2.36 22.21 12.25
N ARG A 149 3.54 22.66 12.62
CA ARG A 149 4.04 23.98 12.23
C ARG A 149 4.42 24.09 10.76
N GLN A 150 4.79 22.96 10.12
CA GLN A 150 5.14 22.95 8.69
C GLN A 150 3.93 22.85 7.75
N ALA A 151 2.78 22.38 8.22
CA ALA A 151 1.56 22.27 7.40
C ALA A 151 0.92 23.63 7.07
N LYS A 152 1.37 24.73 7.67
CA LYS A 152 0.83 26.09 7.45
C LYS A 152 1.65 26.94 6.47
N LEU A 153 2.68 26.38 5.83
CA LEU A 153 3.62 27.13 4.98
C LEU A 153 3.55 26.75 3.49
N THR A 154 2.57 25.97 3.08
CA THR A 154 2.23 25.69 1.69
C THR A 154 0.79 26.08 1.40
#